data_15be5a81f34d401eb3dbc9ea325f5f02
#
_entry.id   15be5a81f34d401eb3dbc9ea325f5f02
#
_cell.length_a   1.000
_cell.length_b   1.000
_cell.length_c   1.000
_cell.angle_alpha   90.00
_cell.angle_beta   90.00
_cell.angle_gamma   90.00
#
_symmetry.space_group_name_H-M   'P 1'
#
loop_
_entity.id
_entity.type
_entity.pdbx_description
1 polymer ?
#
loop_
_entity_poly.entity_id
_entity_poly.type
_entity_poly.pdbx_seq_one_letter_code
_entity_poly.pdbx_strand_id
1 'polypeptide(L)'
;MNDSVTAKNESLAAKSLGIVACVIGLAVGRYSGVNLLIPLLFTGVAWWLATKFLPEHNKLIAPAFAVQCGHALWMALGLVSLGAINENAFDIVLVAGGLAWLVAKPGAGPLYLLGGYQLVALLINGYLLYDAEVGGAAHKALLVHVAWRVLALFFIVQVFFKVREVSTETAGAH
;
A
#
# COMPACT_ATOMS: atom_id res chain seq x y z
N MET A 1 14.26 31.75 5.62
CA MET A 1 15.28 30.84 6.23
C MET A 1 14.66 29.74 7.12
N ASN A 2 13.37 29.83 7.49
CA ASN A 2 12.69 28.79 8.29
C ASN A 2 12.17 27.58 7.49
N ASP A 3 11.82 27.75 6.20
CA ASP A 3 11.14 26.72 5.40
C ASP A 3 12.02 25.49 5.12
N SER A 4 13.33 25.70 4.96
CA SER A 4 14.26 24.61 4.72
C SER A 4 14.50 23.72 5.96
N VAL A 5 14.39 24.28 7.15
CA VAL A 5 14.54 23.55 8.43
C VAL A 5 13.30 22.72 8.71
N THR A 6 12.11 23.27 8.43
CA THR A 6 10.82 22.59 8.60
C THR A 6 10.72 21.38 7.65
N ALA A 7 11.02 21.57 6.36
CA ALA A 7 11.02 20.48 5.37
C ALA A 7 12.02 19.37 5.69
N LYS A 8 13.20 19.71 6.25
CA LYS A 8 14.20 18.74 6.68
C LYS A 8 13.74 17.93 7.88
N ASN A 9 13.06 18.57 8.83
CA ASN A 9 12.52 17.89 10.02
C ASN A 9 11.36 16.97 9.68
N GLU A 10 10.45 17.36 8.78
CA GLU A 10 9.38 16.50 8.29
C GLU A 10 9.91 15.27 7.54
N SER A 11 10.96 15.45 6.71
CA SER A 11 11.63 14.34 6.03
C SER A 11 12.31 13.36 7.01
N LEU A 12 12.89 13.88 8.11
CA LEU A 12 13.51 13.05 9.13
C LEU A 12 12.47 12.28 9.94
N ALA A 13 11.36 12.92 10.32
CA ALA A 13 10.26 12.29 11.02
C ALA A 13 9.60 11.18 10.18
N ALA A 14 9.38 11.42 8.88
CA ALA A 14 8.84 10.41 7.98
C ALA A 14 9.77 9.20 7.81
N LYS A 15 11.07 9.42 7.72
CA LYS A 15 12.08 8.34 7.66
C LYS A 15 12.14 7.54 8.95
N SER A 16 12.11 8.21 10.11
CA SER A 16 12.14 7.53 11.41
C SER A 16 10.86 6.69 11.63
N LEU A 17 9.69 7.21 11.23
CA LEU A 17 8.42 6.49 11.30
C LEU A 17 8.44 5.23 10.42
N GLY A 18 9.00 5.33 9.21
CA GLY A 18 9.19 4.18 8.32
C GLY A 18 10.10 3.11 8.91
N ILE A 19 11.22 3.49 9.52
CA ILE A 19 12.13 2.55 10.19
C ILE A 19 11.44 1.87 11.38
N VAL A 20 10.75 2.64 12.22
CA VAL A 20 10.01 2.09 13.38
C VAL A 20 8.92 1.13 12.91
N ALA A 21 8.16 1.47 11.88
CA ALA A 21 7.15 0.58 11.31
C ALA A 21 7.76 -0.73 10.76
N CYS A 22 8.93 -0.66 10.08
CA CYS A 22 9.65 -1.84 9.63
C CYS A 22 10.12 -2.72 10.80
N VAL A 23 10.70 -2.12 11.84
CA VAL A 23 11.19 -2.86 13.02
C VAL A 23 10.01 -3.55 13.73
N ILE A 24 8.90 -2.84 13.95
CA ILE A 24 7.69 -3.41 14.56
C ILE A 24 7.14 -4.54 13.66
N GLY A 25 7.04 -4.32 12.35
CA GLY A 25 6.59 -5.33 11.41
C GLY A 25 7.45 -6.59 11.42
N LEU A 26 8.76 -6.46 11.46
CA LEU A 26 9.69 -7.59 11.56
C LEU A 26 9.59 -8.31 12.92
N ALA A 27 9.45 -7.57 14.02
CA ALA A 27 9.28 -8.14 15.36
C ALA A 27 7.96 -8.93 15.46
N VAL A 28 6.86 -8.33 15.00
CA VAL A 28 5.55 -8.99 14.95
C VAL A 28 5.59 -10.21 14.03
N GLY A 29 6.22 -10.08 12.85
CA GLY A 29 6.39 -11.19 11.91
C GLY A 29 7.15 -12.36 12.53
N ARG A 30 8.23 -12.10 13.23
CA ARG A 30 9.02 -13.15 13.91
C ARG A 30 8.23 -13.81 15.04
N TYR A 31 7.47 -13.05 15.82
CA TYR A 31 6.67 -13.57 16.93
C TYR A 31 5.47 -14.40 16.44
N SER A 32 4.77 -13.95 15.41
CA SER A 32 3.62 -14.63 14.83
C SER A 32 3.99 -15.77 13.85
N GLY A 33 5.28 -15.91 13.49
CA GLY A 33 5.74 -16.84 12.46
C GLY A 33 5.31 -16.43 11.03
N VAL A 34 4.95 -15.15 10.84
CA VAL A 34 4.57 -14.57 9.54
C VAL A 34 5.78 -13.91 8.90
N ASN A 35 6.09 -14.26 7.66
CA ASN A 35 7.20 -13.64 6.93
C ASN A 35 6.73 -12.33 6.26
N LEU A 36 6.91 -11.20 6.96
CA LEU A 36 6.63 -9.86 6.44
C LEU A 36 7.79 -9.25 5.64
N LEU A 37 8.96 -9.90 5.63
CA LEU A 37 10.16 -9.35 4.98
C LEU A 37 9.96 -9.20 3.47
N ILE A 38 9.39 -10.21 2.81
CA ILE A 38 9.22 -10.23 1.35
C ILE A 38 8.26 -9.13 0.88
N PRO A 39 7.04 -9.00 1.42
CA PRO A 39 6.15 -7.92 1.01
C PRO A 39 6.67 -6.52 1.39
N LEU A 40 7.43 -6.37 2.48
CA LEU A 40 8.12 -5.12 2.81
C LEU A 40 9.19 -4.78 1.78
N LEU A 41 9.99 -5.77 1.34
CA LEU A 41 11.00 -5.59 0.30
C LEU A 41 10.36 -5.12 -1.01
N PHE A 42 9.28 -5.78 -1.46
CA PHE A 42 8.55 -5.38 -2.65
C PHE A 42 8.00 -3.96 -2.54
N THR A 43 7.43 -3.60 -1.38
CA THR A 43 6.94 -2.25 -1.13
C THR A 43 8.09 -1.23 -1.17
N GLY A 44 9.23 -1.53 -0.57
CA GLY A 44 10.42 -0.67 -0.59
C GLY A 44 10.98 -0.45 -2.00
N VAL A 45 11.07 -1.52 -2.80
CA VAL A 45 11.51 -1.44 -4.20
C VAL A 45 10.50 -0.63 -5.02
N ALA A 46 9.20 -0.88 -4.86
CA ALA A 46 8.15 -0.13 -5.55
C ALA A 46 8.16 1.36 -5.17
N TRP A 47 8.42 1.68 -3.89
CA TRP A 47 8.60 3.06 -3.43
C TRP A 47 9.79 3.73 -4.09
N TRP A 48 10.93 3.06 -4.09
CA TRP A 48 12.14 3.59 -4.73
C TRP A 48 11.93 3.83 -6.23
N LEU A 49 11.31 2.88 -6.94
CA LEU A 49 10.97 3.02 -8.36
C LEU A 49 9.97 4.17 -8.57
N ALA A 50 8.93 4.26 -7.77
CA ALA A 50 7.94 5.34 -7.86
C ALA A 50 8.59 6.72 -7.66
N THR A 51 9.43 6.88 -6.66
CA THR A 51 10.11 8.16 -6.40
C THR A 51 11.11 8.54 -7.48
N LYS A 52 11.69 7.56 -8.19
CA LYS A 52 12.68 7.79 -9.25
C LYS A 52 12.04 8.04 -10.62
N PHE A 53 10.97 7.31 -10.95
CA PHE A 53 10.44 7.26 -12.32
C PHE A 53 9.08 7.95 -12.48
N LEU A 54 8.31 8.16 -11.41
CA LEU A 54 7.09 8.94 -11.53
C LEU A 54 7.44 10.42 -11.82
N PRO A 55 6.69 11.07 -12.70
CA PRO A 55 6.78 12.52 -12.91
C PRO A 55 6.59 13.28 -11.59
N GLU A 56 7.19 14.47 -11.45
CA GLU A 56 7.15 15.27 -10.21
C GLU A 56 5.71 15.46 -9.68
N HIS A 57 4.77 15.80 -10.58
CA HIS A 57 3.36 16.00 -10.24
C HIS A 57 2.66 14.71 -9.74
N ASN A 58 3.22 13.53 -10.04
CA ASN A 58 2.69 12.24 -9.61
C ASN A 58 3.41 11.68 -8.36
N LYS A 59 4.48 12.30 -7.87
CA LYS A 59 5.19 11.82 -6.68
C LYS A 59 4.31 11.80 -5.44
N LEU A 60 3.26 12.62 -5.43
CA LEU A 60 2.25 12.64 -4.36
C LEU A 60 1.58 11.28 -4.15
N ILE A 61 1.37 10.51 -5.23
CA ILE A 61 0.73 9.19 -5.16
C ILE A 61 1.69 8.05 -4.81
N ALA A 62 3.01 8.29 -4.78
CA ALA A 62 4.03 7.27 -4.57
C ALA A 62 3.80 6.36 -3.35
N PRO A 63 3.35 6.86 -2.17
CA PRO A 63 3.09 6.01 -1.01
C PRO A 63 1.98 4.98 -1.27
N ALA A 64 0.82 5.44 -1.77
CA ALA A 64 -0.30 4.56 -2.08
C ALA A 64 0.04 3.57 -3.19
N PHE A 65 0.77 4.04 -4.23
CA PHE A 65 1.26 3.20 -5.31
C PHE A 65 2.18 2.08 -4.79
N ALA A 66 3.17 2.43 -3.97
CA ALA A 66 4.18 1.49 -3.51
C ALA A 66 3.59 0.36 -2.65
N VAL A 67 2.71 0.69 -1.71
CA VAL A 67 2.08 -0.33 -0.84
C VAL A 67 1.20 -1.27 -1.64
N GLN A 68 0.41 -0.75 -2.57
CA GLN A 68 -0.46 -1.56 -3.42
C GLN A 68 0.35 -2.44 -4.39
N CYS A 69 1.40 -1.88 -5.00
CA CYS A 69 2.31 -2.62 -5.88
C CYS A 69 3.03 -3.75 -5.11
N GLY A 70 3.53 -3.45 -3.91
CA GLY A 70 4.17 -4.44 -3.04
C GLY A 70 3.23 -5.58 -2.66
N HIS A 71 1.95 -5.28 -2.37
CA HIS A 71 0.93 -6.28 -2.09
C HIS A 71 0.60 -7.14 -3.34
N ALA A 72 0.42 -6.49 -4.50
CA ALA A 72 0.15 -7.21 -5.75
C ALA A 72 1.30 -8.17 -6.13
N LEU A 73 2.56 -7.73 -5.95
CA LEU A 73 3.74 -8.57 -6.18
C LEU A 73 3.81 -9.74 -5.20
N TRP A 74 3.44 -9.52 -3.94
CA TRP A 74 3.34 -10.61 -2.95
C TRP A 74 2.28 -11.64 -3.35
N MET A 75 1.09 -11.19 -3.77
CA MET A 75 0.04 -12.10 -4.28
C MET A 75 0.49 -12.84 -5.54
N ALA A 76 1.17 -12.16 -6.47
CA ALA A 76 1.72 -12.78 -7.68
C ALA A 76 2.76 -13.86 -7.36
N LEU A 77 3.64 -13.61 -6.38
CA LEU A 77 4.58 -14.63 -5.90
C LEU A 77 3.83 -15.86 -5.34
N GLY A 78 2.73 -15.64 -4.61
CA GLY A 78 1.86 -16.71 -4.12
C GLY A 78 1.28 -17.55 -5.24
N LEU A 79 0.75 -16.92 -6.31
CA LEU A 79 0.22 -17.64 -7.48
C LEU A 79 1.29 -18.50 -8.17
N VAL A 80 2.48 -17.95 -8.38
CA VAL A 80 3.60 -18.68 -9.02
C VAL A 80 4.03 -19.85 -8.15
N SER A 81 4.10 -19.65 -6.82
CA SER A 81 4.54 -20.68 -5.88
C SER A 81 3.54 -21.84 -5.76
N LEU A 82 2.24 -21.56 -5.90
CA LEU A 82 1.18 -22.57 -5.83
C LEU A 82 0.92 -23.26 -7.17
N GLY A 83 1.40 -22.69 -8.27
CA GLY A 83 1.18 -23.21 -9.62
C GLY A 83 -0.29 -23.23 -10.05
N ALA A 84 -1.16 -22.48 -9.39
CA ALA A 84 -2.60 -22.49 -9.63
C ALA A 84 -3.15 -21.05 -9.67
N ILE A 85 -4.04 -20.80 -10.62
CA ILE A 85 -4.82 -19.55 -10.68
C ILE A 85 -5.95 -19.66 -9.65
N ASN A 86 -5.96 -18.73 -8.72
CA ASN A 86 -6.99 -18.63 -7.68
C ASN A 86 -7.54 -17.19 -7.60
N GLU A 87 -8.33 -16.89 -6.59
CA GLU A 87 -8.93 -15.56 -6.36
C GLU A 87 -7.91 -14.41 -6.32
N ASN A 88 -6.65 -14.67 -5.94
CA ASN A 88 -5.59 -13.65 -5.94
C ASN A 88 -5.29 -13.13 -7.36
N ALA A 89 -5.57 -13.90 -8.42
CA ALA A 89 -5.40 -13.42 -9.79
C ALA A 89 -6.35 -12.26 -10.11
N PHE A 90 -7.60 -12.34 -9.66
CA PHE A 90 -8.57 -11.25 -9.79
C PHE A 90 -8.12 -10.00 -9.01
N ASP A 91 -7.66 -10.20 -7.78
CA ASP A 91 -7.12 -9.14 -6.94
C ASP A 91 -5.95 -8.40 -7.61
N ILE A 92 -5.01 -9.16 -8.19
CA ILE A 92 -3.85 -8.60 -8.90
C ILE A 92 -4.30 -7.76 -10.10
N VAL A 93 -5.22 -8.28 -10.93
CA VAL A 93 -5.71 -7.57 -12.13
C VAL A 93 -6.41 -6.26 -11.73
N LEU A 94 -7.25 -6.30 -10.68
CA LEU A 94 -7.97 -5.13 -10.21
C LEU A 94 -7.02 -4.07 -9.63
N VAL A 95 -6.07 -4.49 -8.81
CA VAL A 95 -5.05 -3.58 -8.25
C VAL A 95 -4.16 -3.01 -9.36
N ALA A 96 -3.68 -3.83 -10.30
CA ALA A 96 -2.84 -3.38 -11.40
C ALA A 96 -3.59 -2.38 -12.30
N GLY A 97 -4.85 -2.65 -12.65
CA GLY A 97 -5.70 -1.74 -13.41
C GLY A 97 -5.95 -0.41 -12.68
N GLY A 98 -6.26 -0.48 -11.38
CA GLY A 98 -6.42 0.71 -10.54
C GLY A 98 -5.15 1.55 -10.42
N LEU A 99 -3.98 0.90 -10.29
CA LEU A 99 -2.67 1.57 -10.26
C LEU A 99 -2.32 2.20 -11.60
N ALA A 100 -2.57 1.50 -12.72
CA ALA A 100 -2.37 2.04 -14.06
C ALA A 100 -3.23 3.29 -14.28
N TRP A 101 -4.50 3.24 -13.85
CA TRP A 101 -5.37 4.40 -13.89
C TRP A 101 -4.88 5.53 -12.99
N LEU A 102 -4.44 5.24 -11.76
CA LEU A 102 -3.91 6.23 -10.83
C LEU A 102 -2.67 6.95 -11.38
N VAL A 103 -1.78 6.24 -12.07
CA VAL A 103 -0.60 6.83 -12.71
C VAL A 103 -0.97 7.64 -13.94
N ALA A 104 -1.91 7.15 -14.77
CA ALA A 104 -2.33 7.84 -16.00
C ALA A 104 -3.15 9.11 -15.72
N LYS A 105 -4.00 9.09 -14.68
CA LYS A 105 -4.88 10.20 -14.28
C LYS A 105 -4.93 10.28 -12.76
N PRO A 106 -3.93 10.90 -12.11
CA PRO A 106 -3.94 11.10 -10.66
C PRO A 106 -5.18 11.91 -10.25
N GLY A 107 -5.96 11.38 -9.32
CA GLY A 107 -7.18 12.04 -8.88
C GLY A 107 -8.02 11.19 -7.94
N ALA A 108 -9.17 11.70 -7.54
CA ALA A 108 -10.07 11.04 -6.61
C ALA A 108 -10.67 9.72 -7.16
N GLY A 109 -10.96 9.65 -8.47
CA GLY A 109 -11.60 8.48 -9.08
C GLY A 109 -10.84 7.17 -8.86
N PRO A 110 -9.57 7.04 -9.30
CA PRO A 110 -8.79 5.82 -9.05
C PRO A 110 -8.56 5.55 -7.56
N LEU A 111 -8.46 6.58 -6.71
CA LEU A 111 -8.34 6.41 -5.27
C LEU A 111 -9.61 5.84 -4.64
N TYR A 112 -10.80 6.26 -5.10
CA TYR A 112 -12.07 5.65 -4.68
C TYR A 112 -12.18 4.19 -5.12
N LEU A 113 -11.80 3.87 -6.36
CA LEU A 113 -11.80 2.49 -6.84
C LEU A 113 -10.89 1.61 -5.98
N LEU A 114 -9.63 2.02 -5.82
CA LEU A 114 -8.64 1.26 -5.04
C LEU A 114 -9.03 1.19 -3.56
N GLY A 115 -9.51 2.28 -2.96
CA GLY A 115 -9.96 2.33 -1.58
C GLY A 115 -11.18 1.47 -1.31
N GLY A 116 -12.20 1.56 -2.17
CA GLY A 116 -13.40 0.73 -2.08
C GLY A 116 -13.08 -0.75 -2.21
N TYR A 117 -12.24 -1.11 -3.20
CA TYR A 117 -11.77 -2.49 -3.33
C TYR A 117 -11.02 -2.96 -2.08
N GLN A 118 -10.05 -2.19 -1.57
CA GLN A 118 -9.30 -2.58 -0.38
C GLN A 118 -10.17 -2.73 0.85
N LEU A 119 -11.20 -1.90 1.00
CA LEU A 119 -12.16 -2.00 2.10
C LEU A 119 -12.96 -3.29 2.03
N VAL A 120 -13.56 -3.58 0.86
CA VAL A 120 -14.34 -4.82 0.66
C VAL A 120 -13.46 -6.05 0.91
N ALA A 121 -12.29 -6.07 0.31
CA ALA A 121 -11.35 -7.18 0.47
C ALA A 121 -10.81 -7.30 1.91
N LEU A 122 -10.65 -6.19 2.65
CA LEU A 122 -10.31 -6.22 4.07
C LEU A 122 -11.41 -6.88 4.90
N LEU A 123 -12.68 -6.56 4.64
CA LEU A 123 -13.83 -7.17 5.33
C LEU A 123 -13.89 -8.68 5.06
N ILE A 124 -13.71 -9.11 3.81
CA ILE A 124 -13.69 -10.52 3.43
C ILE A 124 -12.53 -11.24 4.12
N ASN A 125 -11.30 -10.70 4.02
CA ASN A 125 -10.13 -11.32 4.64
C ASN A 125 -10.22 -11.32 6.18
N GLY A 126 -10.84 -10.30 6.78
CA GLY A 126 -11.08 -10.25 8.21
C GLY A 126 -12.06 -11.33 8.67
N TYR A 127 -13.13 -11.56 7.90
CA TYR A 127 -14.07 -12.65 8.15
C TYR A 127 -13.38 -14.03 8.05
N LEU A 128 -12.65 -14.26 6.95
CA LEU A 128 -11.90 -15.50 6.74
C LEU A 128 -10.82 -15.73 7.81
N LEU A 129 -10.18 -14.66 8.28
CA LEU A 129 -9.19 -14.73 9.36
C LEU A 129 -9.82 -15.17 10.69
N TYR A 130 -11.05 -14.70 10.97
CA TYR A 130 -11.79 -15.11 12.16
C TYR A 130 -12.12 -16.61 12.16
N ASP A 131 -12.42 -17.17 10.98
CA ASP A 131 -12.79 -18.58 10.80
C ASP A 131 -11.57 -19.52 10.62
N ALA A 132 -10.37 -18.96 10.39
CA ALA A 132 -9.16 -19.74 10.14
C ALA A 132 -8.57 -20.32 11.43
N GLU A 133 -8.07 -21.56 11.37
CA GLU A 133 -7.34 -22.20 12.47
C GLU A 133 -6.12 -21.38 12.89
N VAL A 134 -6.10 -20.95 14.15
CA VAL A 134 -5.06 -20.08 14.70
C VAL A 134 -3.67 -20.73 14.59
N GLY A 135 -2.73 -20.01 13.99
CA GLY A 135 -1.36 -20.48 13.77
C GLY A 135 -1.17 -21.34 12.52
N GLY A 136 -2.24 -21.73 11.85
CA GLY A 136 -2.20 -22.45 10.57
C GLY A 136 -1.65 -21.61 9.42
N ALA A 137 -1.32 -22.24 8.29
CA ALA A 137 -0.77 -21.53 7.12
C ALA A 137 -1.74 -20.51 6.54
N ALA A 138 -3.04 -20.83 6.46
CA ALA A 138 -4.09 -19.94 5.99
C ALA A 138 -4.23 -18.71 6.91
N HIS A 139 -4.26 -18.91 8.23
CA HIS A 139 -4.31 -17.82 9.21
C HIS A 139 -3.14 -16.86 9.06
N LYS A 140 -1.90 -17.38 8.90
CA LYS A 140 -0.70 -16.56 8.70
C LYS A 140 -0.76 -15.76 7.40
N ALA A 141 -1.20 -16.36 6.30
CA ALA A 141 -1.36 -15.68 5.02
C ALA A 141 -2.41 -14.56 5.11
N LEU A 142 -3.57 -14.84 5.72
CA LEU A 142 -4.64 -13.86 5.92
C LEU A 142 -4.20 -12.69 6.82
N LEU A 143 -3.39 -12.93 7.85
CA LEU A 143 -2.80 -11.86 8.65
C LEU A 143 -1.96 -10.89 7.80
N VAL A 144 -1.16 -11.40 6.87
CA VAL A 144 -0.40 -10.56 5.94
C VAL A 144 -1.36 -9.73 5.07
N HIS A 145 -2.37 -10.37 4.47
CA HIS A 145 -3.33 -9.67 3.63
C HIS A 145 -4.08 -8.58 4.40
N VAL A 146 -4.59 -8.86 5.59
CA VAL A 146 -5.28 -7.88 6.45
C VAL A 146 -4.35 -6.70 6.78
N ALA A 147 -3.12 -6.97 7.23
CA ALA A 147 -2.15 -5.92 7.56
C ALA A 147 -1.84 -5.01 6.36
N TRP A 148 -1.62 -5.61 5.17
CA TRP A 148 -1.34 -4.83 3.96
C TRP A 148 -2.54 -4.03 3.46
N ARG A 149 -3.76 -4.56 3.57
CA ARG A 149 -4.97 -3.82 3.20
C ARG A 149 -5.22 -2.63 4.12
N VAL A 150 -4.99 -2.77 5.43
CA VAL A 150 -5.04 -1.64 6.37
C VAL A 150 -4.00 -0.59 6.00
N LEU A 151 -2.77 -1.00 5.72
CA LEU A 151 -1.70 -0.09 5.31
C LEU A 151 -2.01 0.60 3.97
N ALA A 152 -2.56 -0.13 3.00
CA ALA A 152 -2.98 0.41 1.72
C ALA A 152 -4.09 1.47 1.89
N LEU A 153 -5.11 1.18 2.69
CA LEU A 153 -6.18 2.13 3.00
C LEU A 153 -5.65 3.39 3.67
N PHE A 154 -4.74 3.25 4.63
CA PHE A 154 -4.10 4.39 5.29
C PHE A 154 -3.43 5.33 4.29
N PHE A 155 -2.61 4.79 3.38
CA PHE A 155 -1.93 5.62 2.37
C PHE A 155 -2.87 6.16 1.29
N ILE A 156 -3.91 5.41 0.90
CA ILE A 156 -4.94 5.92 -0.02
C ILE A 156 -5.63 7.15 0.57
N VAL A 157 -6.04 7.08 1.85
CA VAL A 157 -6.70 8.18 2.55
C VAL A 157 -5.77 9.39 2.64
N GLN A 158 -4.50 9.20 3.00
CA GLN A 158 -3.52 10.29 3.05
C GLN A 158 -3.35 10.97 1.67
N VAL A 159 -3.19 10.17 0.61
CA VAL A 159 -3.04 10.71 -0.75
C VAL A 159 -4.31 11.40 -1.21
N PHE A 160 -5.49 10.86 -0.88
CA PHE A 160 -6.77 11.45 -1.22
C PHE A 160 -6.92 12.88 -0.68
N PHE A 161 -6.60 13.10 0.59
CA PHE A 161 -6.65 14.44 1.18
C PHE A 161 -5.67 15.40 0.50
N LYS A 162 -4.44 14.98 0.23
CA LYS A 162 -3.44 15.81 -0.46
C LYS A 162 -3.84 16.16 -1.90
N VAL A 163 -4.38 15.20 -2.65
CA VAL A 163 -4.88 15.45 -4.02
C VAL A 163 -6.03 16.46 -3.99
N ARG A 164 -6.90 16.39 -2.99
CA ARG A 164 -8.02 17.31 -2.83
C ARG A 164 -7.55 18.75 -2.48
N GLU A 165 -6.56 18.90 -1.60
CA GLU A 165 -5.97 20.20 -1.25
C GLU A 165 -5.40 20.88 -2.50
N VAL A 166 -4.58 20.20 -3.28
CA VAL A 166 -4.00 20.74 -4.52
C VAL A 166 -5.09 21.16 -5.52
N SER A 167 -6.18 20.37 -5.63
CA SER A 167 -7.28 20.70 -6.53
C SER A 167 -8.05 21.94 -6.11
N THR A 168 -8.22 22.19 -4.81
CA THR A 168 -8.90 23.38 -4.29
C THR A 168 -8.06 24.65 -4.43
N GLU A 169 -6.75 24.58 -4.23
CA GLU A 169 -5.84 25.70 -4.44
C GLU A 169 -5.82 26.16 -5.91
N THR A 170 -5.82 25.20 -6.86
CA THR A 170 -5.83 25.51 -8.30
C THR A 170 -7.17 26.14 -8.74
N ALA A 171 -8.28 25.73 -8.16
CA ALA A 171 -9.61 26.28 -8.48
C ALA A 171 -9.86 27.68 -7.89
N GLY A 172 -9.19 28.05 -6.79
CA GLY A 172 -9.28 29.37 -6.16
C GLY A 172 -8.36 30.42 -6.76
N ALA A 173 -7.45 30.05 -7.66
CA ALA A 173 -6.49 30.93 -8.31
C ALA A 173 -6.99 31.51 -9.66
N HIS A 174 -8.21 31.19 -10.08
CA HIS A 174 -8.91 31.68 -11.26
C HIS A 174 -10.11 32.52 -10.87
#